data_8326f7ffa0b5c30b8d5fb6616cf4ef96
#
_entry.id   8326f7ffa0b5c30b8d5fb6616cf4ef96
#
_cell.length_a   1.000
_cell.length_b   1.000
_cell.length_c   1.000
_cell.angle_alpha   90.00
_cell.angle_beta   90.00
_cell.angle_gamma   90.00
#
_symmetry.space_group_name_H-M   'P 1'
#
loop_
_entity.id
_entity.type
_entity.pdbx_description
1 polymer ?
#
loop_
_entity_poly.entity_id
_entity_poly.type
_entity_poly.pdbx_seq_one_letter_code
_entity_poly.pdbx_strand_id
1 'polypeptide(L)'
;LAIRVYTSNLLGAEPDLVLHGGGNTSFKGTQKNIFGEDEPVLYVKGSGWDLSTIQKRGFSPTRLEYLLRLAKLKSLSDTEMMTQLRIALLDPKAPTPSIEAILHALIPYQFVDHSHADAVVTISNTPNGDAYLRQIYGEEVLILPYIMPGFILAKQVAEATSQIDWSRIKGIVLLHHGIFTFADSAKVSYEKMIDLVTIAENFLEKNTSSDTIAKLESEITENKCLQMAKLRRSAGDLFGGALLVRLDNSLESAGFSNLDNAKDLVVSGPLTPDHTIHTKAFGAIFDQNPAGDLENFTKAYQEYFQNHAQDEHQILDC
;
A
#
# COMPACT_ATOMS: atom_id res chain seq x y z
N LEU A 1 0.84 14.23 18.64
CA LEU A 1 1.74 13.53 17.73
C LEU A 1 2.37 12.25 18.36
N ALA A 2 2.72 12.23 19.66
CA ALA A 2 3.31 11.02 20.27
C ALA A 2 2.38 9.80 20.23
N ILE A 3 1.10 9.96 20.54
CA ILE A 3 0.13 8.88 20.44
C ILE A 3 -0.06 8.42 18.99
N ARG A 4 0.03 9.34 18.00
CA ARG A 4 -0.03 9.00 16.57
C ARG A 4 1.14 8.12 16.15
N VAL A 5 2.37 8.44 16.61
CA VAL A 5 3.55 7.59 16.39
C VAL A 5 3.29 6.17 16.95
N TYR A 6 2.82 6.09 18.19
CA TYR A 6 2.56 4.81 18.85
C TYR A 6 1.55 3.94 18.07
N THR A 7 0.38 4.51 17.70
CA THR A 7 -0.64 3.74 16.96
C THR A 7 -0.18 3.41 15.53
N SER A 8 0.66 4.23 14.92
CA SER A 8 1.28 3.91 13.62
C SER A 8 2.23 2.73 13.72
N ASN A 9 3.05 2.69 14.78
CA ASN A 9 3.94 1.54 15.01
C ASN A 9 3.15 0.25 15.28
N LEU A 10 2.01 0.32 15.96
CA LEU A 10 1.14 -0.85 16.13
C LEU A 10 0.60 -1.37 14.79
N LEU A 11 0.12 -0.48 13.90
CA LEU A 11 -0.33 -0.87 12.56
C LEU A 11 0.82 -1.48 11.73
N GLY A 12 1.97 -0.82 11.73
CA GLY A 12 3.13 -1.27 10.96
C GLY A 12 3.82 -2.53 11.51
N ALA A 13 3.52 -2.94 12.76
CA ALA A 13 4.04 -4.17 13.33
C ALA A 13 3.33 -5.43 12.79
N GLU A 14 2.15 -5.27 12.20
CA GLU A 14 1.34 -6.36 11.63
C GLU A 14 1.50 -6.40 10.11
N PRO A 15 2.25 -7.35 9.55
CA PRO A 15 2.48 -7.45 8.11
C PRO A 15 1.18 -7.62 7.30
N ASP A 16 0.16 -8.28 7.86
CA ASP A 16 -1.14 -8.48 7.22
C ASP A 16 -1.97 -7.19 7.12
N LEU A 17 -1.56 -6.13 7.81
CA LEU A 17 -2.16 -4.80 7.69
C LEU A 17 -1.42 -3.92 6.68
N VAL A 18 -0.08 -3.94 6.69
CA VAL A 18 0.73 -3.07 5.82
C VAL A 18 2.18 -3.52 5.79
N LEU A 19 2.82 -3.40 4.63
CA LEU A 19 4.23 -3.76 4.43
C LEU A 19 5.08 -2.54 4.04
N HIS A 20 6.36 -2.59 4.36
CA HIS A 20 7.49 -1.84 3.78
C HIS A 20 7.19 -0.42 3.27
N GLY A 21 6.81 0.49 4.17
CA GLY A 21 6.58 1.88 3.78
C GLY A 21 5.22 2.17 3.17
N GLY A 22 4.40 1.13 2.95
CA GLY A 22 3.01 1.26 2.53
C GLY A 22 2.10 1.83 3.62
N GLY A 23 0.83 1.99 3.29
CA GLY A 23 -0.15 2.64 4.14
C GLY A 23 0.30 4.01 4.64
N ASN A 24 -0.54 4.71 5.32
CA ASN A 24 -0.17 5.98 5.96
C ASN A 24 -1.16 6.38 7.04
N THR A 25 -0.71 7.27 7.89
CA THR A 25 -1.47 7.74 9.03
C THR A 25 -1.30 9.23 9.19
N SER A 26 -2.28 9.89 9.79
CA SER A 26 -2.20 11.31 10.04
C SER A 26 -2.83 11.75 11.36
N PHE A 27 -2.51 12.97 11.73
CA PHE A 27 -3.04 13.67 12.88
C PHE A 27 -3.27 15.14 12.54
N LYS A 28 -4.49 15.65 12.78
CA LYS A 28 -4.81 17.08 12.65
C LYS A 28 -4.63 17.78 14.00
N GLY A 29 -3.88 18.86 13.98
CA GLY A 29 -3.60 19.66 15.16
C GLY A 29 -3.40 21.13 14.81
N THR A 30 -2.87 21.87 15.75
CA THR A 30 -2.55 23.30 15.60
C THR A 30 -1.10 23.53 15.98
N GLN A 31 -0.42 24.39 15.25
CA GLN A 31 0.95 24.82 15.52
C GLN A 31 1.02 26.35 15.48
N LYS A 32 1.86 26.94 16.34
CA LYS A 32 2.14 28.36 16.22
C LYS A 32 3.12 28.61 15.08
N ASN A 33 2.76 29.56 14.20
CA ASN A 33 3.68 30.06 13.18
C ASN A 33 4.70 31.03 13.78
N ILE A 34 5.63 31.53 12.95
CA ILE A 34 6.68 32.47 13.40
C ILE A 34 6.14 33.80 13.93
N PHE A 35 4.89 34.13 13.64
CA PHE A 35 4.21 35.34 14.11
C PHE A 35 3.44 35.12 15.41
N GLY A 36 3.43 33.87 15.94
CA GLY A 36 2.72 33.50 17.16
C GLY A 36 1.23 33.17 16.93
N GLU A 37 0.77 33.12 15.69
CA GLU A 37 -0.60 32.81 15.31
C GLU A 37 -0.80 31.29 15.24
N ASP A 38 -1.99 30.82 15.61
CA ASP A 38 -2.35 29.42 15.52
C ASP A 38 -2.68 29.04 14.07
N GLU A 39 -1.96 28.07 13.53
CA GLU A 39 -2.13 27.56 12.16
C GLU A 39 -2.57 26.09 12.21
N PRO A 40 -3.72 25.73 11.56
CA PRO A 40 -4.16 24.35 11.44
C PRO A 40 -3.19 23.51 10.61
N VAL A 41 -2.76 22.37 11.15
CA VAL A 41 -1.72 21.50 10.57
C VAL A 41 -2.21 20.08 10.45
N LEU A 42 -1.96 19.46 9.29
CA LEU A 42 -2.00 18.02 9.11
C LEU A 42 -0.59 17.46 9.23
N TYR A 43 -0.36 16.64 10.23
CA TYR A 43 0.84 15.80 10.34
C TYR A 43 0.55 14.49 9.66
N VAL A 44 1.02 14.30 8.45
CA VAL A 44 0.83 13.06 7.66
C VAL A 44 2.14 12.33 7.48
N LYS A 45 2.10 11.01 7.42
CA LYS A 45 3.29 10.19 7.15
C LYS A 45 4.03 10.70 5.93
N GLY A 46 5.33 10.88 6.07
CA GLY A 46 6.25 11.21 4.98
C GLY A 46 6.53 9.99 4.09
N SER A 47 6.72 10.24 2.80
CA SER A 47 7.11 9.21 1.84
C SER A 47 8.41 8.52 2.26
N GLY A 48 8.50 7.21 2.06
CA GLY A 48 9.67 6.40 2.37
C GLY A 48 9.81 5.97 3.84
N TRP A 49 8.94 6.43 4.75
CA TRP A 49 8.90 5.95 6.11
C TRP A 49 8.06 4.69 6.23
N ASP A 50 8.57 3.72 6.98
CA ASP A 50 7.83 2.53 7.38
C ASP A 50 7.03 2.82 8.66
N LEU A 51 5.75 2.42 8.70
CA LEU A 51 4.90 2.63 9.87
C LEU A 51 5.42 1.91 11.11
N SER A 52 6.05 0.75 10.97
CA SER A 52 6.60 -0.03 12.09
C SER A 52 7.68 0.71 12.87
N THR A 53 8.41 1.59 12.22
CA THR A 53 9.57 2.30 12.77
C THR A 53 9.45 3.82 12.73
N ILE A 54 8.30 4.35 12.29
CA ILE A 54 8.11 5.78 12.14
C ILE A 54 8.28 6.52 13.47
N GLN A 55 8.92 7.67 13.40
CA GLN A 55 9.14 8.59 14.50
C GLN A 55 8.44 9.92 14.23
N LYS A 56 8.42 10.83 15.22
CA LYS A 56 7.83 12.17 15.05
C LYS A 56 8.33 12.90 13.81
N ARG A 57 9.64 12.79 13.51
CA ARG A 57 10.28 13.40 12.33
C ARG A 57 9.86 12.78 11.01
N GLY A 58 9.22 11.61 11.03
CA GLY A 58 8.66 10.94 9.85
C GLY A 58 7.29 11.49 9.45
N PHE A 59 6.69 12.36 10.26
CA PHE A 59 5.45 13.03 9.92
C PHE A 59 5.71 14.42 9.35
N SER A 60 5.18 14.68 8.20
CA SER A 60 5.29 15.94 7.47
C SER A 60 4.24 16.93 7.95
N PRO A 61 4.63 18.04 8.60
CA PRO A 61 3.68 19.08 8.97
C PRO A 61 3.27 19.88 7.74
N THR A 62 2.00 19.79 7.33
CA THR A 62 1.46 20.47 6.16
C THR A 62 0.33 21.41 6.54
N ARG A 63 0.20 22.55 5.83
CA ARG A 63 -0.88 23.51 6.02
C ARG A 63 -2.21 22.87 5.64
N LEU A 64 -3.05 22.56 6.61
CA LEU A 64 -4.34 21.87 6.40
C LEU A 64 -5.25 22.65 5.44
N GLU A 65 -5.38 23.96 5.62
CA GLU A 65 -6.22 24.79 4.76
C GLU A 65 -5.72 24.83 3.31
N TYR A 66 -4.41 24.77 3.11
CA TYR A 66 -3.84 24.71 1.76
C TYR A 66 -4.23 23.42 1.05
N LEU A 67 -4.12 22.27 1.71
CA LEU A 67 -4.55 20.98 1.17
C LEU A 67 -6.04 20.95 0.84
N LEU A 68 -6.89 21.48 1.72
CA LEU A 68 -8.34 21.59 1.48
C LEU A 68 -8.68 22.51 0.29
N ARG A 69 -7.84 23.51 0.01
CA ARG A 69 -7.98 24.36 -1.19
C ARG A 69 -7.56 23.62 -2.45
N LEU A 70 -6.48 22.82 -2.39
CA LEU A 70 -6.09 21.96 -3.51
C LEU A 70 -7.21 21.01 -3.91
N ALA A 71 -7.90 20.39 -2.96
CA ALA A 71 -9.01 19.49 -3.22
C ALA A 71 -10.17 20.14 -4.03
N LYS A 72 -10.28 21.47 -4.03
CA LYS A 72 -11.30 22.21 -4.78
C LYS A 72 -10.94 22.48 -6.23
N LEU A 73 -9.70 22.22 -6.65
CA LEU A 73 -9.29 22.40 -8.04
C LEU A 73 -10.03 21.42 -8.96
N LYS A 74 -10.20 21.81 -10.22
CA LYS A 74 -10.85 20.98 -11.23
C LYS A 74 -9.97 19.79 -11.65
N SER A 75 -8.70 20.03 -11.80
CA SER A 75 -7.68 19.05 -12.19
C SER A 75 -6.31 19.47 -11.68
N LEU A 76 -5.44 18.52 -11.49
CA LEU A 76 -4.05 18.69 -11.11
C LEU A 76 -3.31 17.44 -11.60
N SER A 77 -2.17 17.61 -12.27
CA SER A 77 -1.32 16.47 -12.60
C SER A 77 -0.63 15.94 -11.35
N ASP A 78 -0.23 14.67 -11.35
CA ASP A 78 0.45 14.08 -10.19
C ASP A 78 1.78 14.77 -9.90
N THR A 79 2.53 15.15 -10.92
CA THR A 79 3.78 15.92 -10.78
C THR A 79 3.53 17.28 -10.12
N GLU A 80 2.50 18.00 -10.56
CA GLU A 80 2.14 19.27 -9.94
C GLU A 80 1.59 19.07 -8.54
N MET A 81 0.76 18.06 -8.30
CA MET A 81 0.29 17.72 -6.96
C MET A 81 1.45 17.49 -6.00
N MET A 82 2.45 16.70 -6.39
CA MET A 82 3.65 16.47 -5.55
C MET A 82 4.41 17.76 -5.27
N THR A 83 4.49 18.67 -6.23
CA THR A 83 5.05 20.01 -6.05
C THR A 83 4.25 20.81 -5.03
N GLN A 84 2.93 20.81 -5.15
CA GLN A 84 2.03 21.53 -4.24
C GLN A 84 2.04 20.94 -2.81
N LEU A 85 2.17 19.62 -2.67
CA LEU A 85 2.34 18.98 -1.36
C LEU A 85 3.63 19.45 -0.66
N ARG A 86 4.72 19.62 -1.41
CA ARG A 86 5.97 20.18 -0.86
C ARG A 86 5.83 21.67 -0.48
N ILE A 87 5.12 22.44 -1.28
CA ILE A 87 4.81 23.84 -0.98
C ILE A 87 3.95 23.97 0.28
N ALA A 88 3.08 22.99 0.53
CA ALA A 88 2.25 22.95 1.73
C ALA A 88 3.03 22.70 3.03
N LEU A 89 4.29 22.24 2.98
CA LEU A 89 5.11 21.97 4.15
C LEU A 89 5.33 23.24 4.98
N LEU A 90 5.23 23.11 6.30
CA LEU A 90 5.61 24.13 7.27
C LEU A 90 7.11 24.07 7.59
N ASP A 91 7.71 22.88 7.51
CA ASP A 91 9.15 22.69 7.63
C ASP A 91 9.68 22.14 6.28
N PRO A 92 10.48 22.95 5.55
CA PRO A 92 11.07 22.52 4.27
C PRO A 92 12.03 21.32 4.38
N LYS A 93 12.49 21.00 5.60
CA LYS A 93 13.37 19.85 5.87
C LYS A 93 12.60 18.56 6.18
N ALA A 94 11.28 18.68 6.36
CA ALA A 94 10.43 17.51 6.58
C ALA A 94 10.41 16.59 5.33
N PRO A 95 10.16 15.30 5.50
CA PRO A 95 10.01 14.40 4.35
C PRO A 95 8.84 14.85 3.45
N THR A 96 8.89 14.47 2.18
CA THR A 96 7.76 14.72 1.26
C THR A 96 6.50 14.08 1.81
N PRO A 97 5.37 14.79 1.92
CA PRO A 97 4.12 14.22 2.43
C PRO A 97 3.65 13.04 1.57
N SER A 98 2.92 12.10 2.17
CA SER A 98 2.23 11.04 1.42
C SER A 98 1.41 11.64 0.26
N ILE A 99 1.37 10.93 -0.86
CA ILE A 99 0.52 11.27 -2.03
C ILE A 99 -0.96 11.40 -1.65
N GLU A 100 -1.39 10.74 -0.58
CA GLU A 100 -2.75 10.76 -0.07
C GLU A 100 -3.02 11.87 0.97
N ALA A 101 -2.09 12.80 1.16
CA ALA A 101 -2.22 13.88 2.13
C ALA A 101 -3.52 14.71 1.95
N ILE A 102 -3.94 14.94 0.69
CA ILE A 102 -5.19 15.66 0.39
C ILE A 102 -6.40 14.85 0.87
N LEU A 103 -6.41 13.53 0.66
CA LEU A 103 -7.47 12.64 1.13
C LEU A 103 -7.56 12.67 2.66
N HIS A 104 -6.43 12.56 3.35
CA HIS A 104 -6.37 12.70 4.81
C HIS A 104 -6.90 14.05 5.31
N ALA A 105 -6.63 15.14 4.56
CA ALA A 105 -7.14 16.46 4.89
C ALA A 105 -8.67 16.53 4.82
N LEU A 106 -9.27 15.88 3.81
CA LEU A 106 -10.73 15.87 3.56
C LEU A 106 -11.52 15.14 4.64
N ILE A 107 -11.01 14.07 5.23
CA ILE A 107 -11.70 13.34 6.30
C ILE A 107 -11.79 14.22 7.56
N PRO A 108 -12.97 14.55 8.10
CA PRO A 108 -13.15 15.61 9.11
C PRO A 108 -12.80 15.16 10.54
N TYR A 109 -12.01 14.13 10.72
CA TYR A 109 -11.59 13.62 12.02
C TYR A 109 -10.12 13.93 12.31
N GLN A 110 -9.77 13.95 13.61
CA GLN A 110 -8.44 14.30 14.05
C GLN A 110 -7.37 13.24 13.68
N PHE A 111 -7.72 11.95 13.79
CA PHE A 111 -6.86 10.82 13.45
C PHE A 111 -7.42 10.08 12.26
N VAL A 112 -6.56 9.78 11.29
CA VAL A 112 -6.89 8.97 10.11
C VAL A 112 -5.81 7.92 9.93
N ASP A 113 -6.24 6.68 9.80
CA ASP A 113 -5.42 5.51 9.53
C ASP A 113 -5.76 4.95 8.15
N HIS A 114 -4.75 4.57 7.39
CA HIS A 114 -4.89 3.89 6.11
C HIS A 114 -3.95 2.68 6.07
N SER A 115 -4.49 1.56 5.70
CA SER A 115 -3.76 0.30 5.53
C SER A 115 -4.15 -0.42 4.23
N HIS A 116 -3.26 -1.30 3.79
CA HIS A 116 -3.49 -2.20 2.66
C HIS A 116 -3.79 -3.62 3.17
N ALA A 117 -4.65 -3.73 4.18
CA ALA A 117 -4.93 -4.98 4.88
C ALA A 117 -5.25 -6.13 3.92
N ASP A 118 -4.47 -7.21 4.01
CA ASP A 118 -4.51 -8.36 3.11
C ASP A 118 -5.91 -8.94 2.97
N ALA A 119 -6.64 -9.07 4.08
CA ALA A 119 -8.00 -9.62 4.06
C ALA A 119 -8.98 -8.75 3.27
N VAL A 120 -8.90 -7.42 3.43
CA VAL A 120 -9.77 -6.48 2.72
C VAL A 120 -9.43 -6.46 1.23
N VAL A 121 -8.13 -6.41 0.91
CA VAL A 121 -7.66 -6.38 -0.48
C VAL A 121 -7.94 -7.72 -1.18
N THR A 122 -7.78 -8.84 -0.49
CA THR A 122 -8.13 -10.18 -1.02
C THR A 122 -9.60 -10.24 -1.45
N ILE A 123 -10.53 -9.82 -0.59
CA ILE A 123 -11.95 -9.79 -0.94
C ILE A 123 -12.18 -8.84 -2.12
N SER A 124 -11.62 -7.63 -2.04
CA SER A 124 -11.74 -6.59 -3.05
C SER A 124 -11.26 -7.04 -4.44
N ASN A 125 -10.22 -7.88 -4.51
CA ASN A 125 -9.64 -8.37 -5.76
C ASN A 125 -10.40 -9.55 -6.37
N THR A 126 -11.46 -10.05 -5.71
CA THR A 126 -12.31 -11.09 -6.31
C THR A 126 -13.31 -10.48 -7.29
N PRO A 127 -13.83 -11.24 -8.27
CA PRO A 127 -14.80 -10.74 -9.25
C PRO A 127 -16.08 -10.14 -8.63
N ASN A 128 -16.47 -10.58 -7.42
CA ASN A 128 -17.64 -10.09 -6.69
C ASN A 128 -17.25 -9.26 -5.45
N GLY A 129 -16.04 -8.74 -5.39
CA GLY A 129 -15.47 -8.10 -4.21
C GLY A 129 -16.31 -6.94 -3.69
N ASP A 130 -16.83 -6.06 -4.56
CA ASP A 130 -17.74 -4.98 -4.16
C ASP A 130 -18.99 -5.50 -3.44
N ALA A 131 -19.62 -6.53 -4.00
CA ALA A 131 -20.83 -7.11 -3.41
C ALA A 131 -20.53 -7.78 -2.04
N TYR A 132 -19.43 -8.49 -1.91
CA TYR A 132 -19.04 -9.11 -0.65
C TYR A 132 -18.69 -8.07 0.41
N LEU A 133 -17.95 -7.02 0.07
CA LEU A 133 -17.63 -5.95 1.00
C LEU A 133 -18.88 -5.21 1.48
N ARG A 134 -19.85 -4.94 0.58
CA ARG A 134 -21.16 -4.37 0.97
C ARG A 134 -21.95 -5.31 1.87
N GLN A 135 -21.88 -6.61 1.63
CA GLN A 135 -22.56 -7.61 2.47
C GLN A 135 -22.00 -7.64 3.88
N ILE A 136 -20.68 -7.59 4.05
CA ILE A 136 -20.04 -7.72 5.40
C ILE A 136 -20.01 -6.42 6.18
N TYR A 137 -19.94 -5.26 5.51
CA TYR A 137 -19.84 -3.96 6.17
C TYR A 137 -21.14 -3.16 6.22
N GLY A 138 -22.11 -3.52 5.36
CA GLY A 138 -23.37 -2.78 5.26
C GLY A 138 -23.16 -1.30 4.93
N GLU A 139 -23.93 -0.43 5.61
CA GLU A 139 -23.88 1.02 5.41
C GLU A 139 -22.81 1.72 6.28
N GLU A 140 -22.11 0.99 7.13
CA GLU A 140 -21.12 1.58 8.05
C GLU A 140 -19.76 1.87 7.39
N VAL A 141 -19.53 1.34 6.16
CA VAL A 141 -18.30 1.58 5.38
C VAL A 141 -18.67 2.08 3.99
N LEU A 142 -18.10 3.20 3.62
CA LEU A 142 -18.21 3.71 2.25
C LEU A 142 -17.26 2.91 1.34
N ILE A 143 -17.81 2.29 0.29
CA ILE A 143 -17.02 1.53 -0.68
C ILE A 143 -16.95 2.31 -1.97
N LEU A 144 -15.73 2.61 -2.41
CA LEU A 144 -15.45 3.37 -3.63
C LEU A 144 -14.73 2.49 -4.66
N PRO A 145 -14.99 2.68 -5.95
CA PRO A 145 -14.28 1.97 -7.01
C PRO A 145 -12.79 2.28 -6.99
N TYR A 146 -12.01 1.40 -7.64
CA TYR A 146 -10.57 1.66 -7.80
C TYR A 146 -10.29 2.94 -8.57
N ILE A 147 -9.43 3.73 -8.01
CA ILE A 147 -8.83 4.89 -8.65
C ILE A 147 -7.37 4.93 -8.25
N MET A 148 -6.52 5.17 -9.22
CA MET A 148 -5.09 5.32 -8.97
C MET A 148 -4.86 6.39 -7.89
N PRO A 149 -4.04 6.10 -6.88
CA PRO A 149 -3.67 7.08 -5.86
C PRO A 149 -3.11 8.36 -6.48
N GLY A 150 -3.66 9.49 -6.06
CA GLY A 150 -3.30 10.79 -6.60
C GLY A 150 -4.42 11.81 -6.46
N PHE A 151 -4.35 12.87 -7.25
CA PHE A 151 -5.31 13.97 -7.19
C PHE A 151 -6.74 13.51 -7.54
N ILE A 152 -6.88 12.64 -8.54
CA ILE A 152 -8.19 12.14 -9.00
C ILE A 152 -8.90 11.37 -7.89
N LEU A 153 -8.15 10.52 -7.15
CA LEU A 153 -8.68 9.80 -5.99
C LEU A 153 -9.20 10.77 -4.91
N ALA A 154 -8.39 11.75 -4.53
CA ALA A 154 -8.79 12.74 -3.51
C ALA A 154 -10.06 13.49 -3.95
N LYS A 155 -10.19 13.82 -5.23
CA LYS A 155 -11.36 14.48 -5.79
C LYS A 155 -12.61 13.60 -5.74
N GLN A 156 -12.52 12.33 -6.12
CA GLN A 156 -13.65 11.40 -6.03
C GLN A 156 -14.10 11.15 -4.60
N VAL A 157 -13.16 11.03 -3.66
CA VAL A 157 -13.50 10.94 -2.24
C VAL A 157 -14.23 12.21 -1.78
N ALA A 158 -13.76 13.40 -2.17
CA ALA A 158 -14.44 14.66 -1.85
C ALA A 158 -15.88 14.71 -2.39
N GLU A 159 -16.09 14.27 -3.62
CA GLU A 159 -17.41 14.22 -4.27
C GLU A 159 -18.32 13.19 -3.59
N ALA A 160 -17.83 11.97 -3.36
CA ALA A 160 -18.59 10.89 -2.73
C ALA A 160 -18.97 11.21 -1.26
N THR A 161 -18.14 12.00 -0.57
CA THR A 161 -18.38 12.35 0.83
C THR A 161 -19.04 13.70 1.04
N SER A 162 -19.35 14.43 -0.03
CA SER A 162 -19.93 15.79 0.04
C SER A 162 -21.28 15.88 0.78
N GLN A 163 -22.07 14.82 0.77
CA GLN A 163 -23.40 14.73 1.40
C GLN A 163 -23.48 13.62 2.45
N ILE A 164 -22.34 13.01 2.83
CA ILE A 164 -22.34 11.87 3.74
C ILE A 164 -22.48 12.33 5.20
N ASP A 165 -23.22 11.57 5.97
CA ASP A 165 -23.21 11.71 7.43
C ASP A 165 -22.02 10.93 8.00
N TRP A 166 -20.95 11.65 8.27
CA TRP A 166 -19.71 11.07 8.79
C TRP A 166 -19.87 10.34 10.13
N SER A 167 -20.90 10.67 10.92
CA SER A 167 -21.15 10.02 12.21
C SER A 167 -21.60 8.56 12.04
N ARG A 168 -22.14 8.20 10.88
CA ARG A 168 -22.61 6.84 10.55
C ARG A 168 -21.53 5.97 9.93
N ILE A 169 -20.41 6.56 9.48
CA ILE A 169 -19.36 5.87 8.73
C ILE A 169 -18.19 5.55 9.65
N LYS A 170 -17.79 4.29 9.70
CA LYS A 170 -16.63 3.79 10.45
C LYS A 170 -15.35 3.82 9.63
N GLY A 171 -15.47 3.63 8.30
CA GLY A 171 -14.33 3.57 7.40
C GLY A 171 -14.69 3.79 5.94
N ILE A 172 -13.68 3.85 5.09
CA ILE A 172 -13.79 3.91 3.62
C ILE A 172 -12.93 2.79 3.06
N VAL A 173 -13.50 1.94 2.22
CA VAL A 173 -12.74 0.97 1.43
C VAL A 173 -12.59 1.51 0.01
N LEU A 174 -11.37 1.52 -0.47
CA LEU A 174 -11.02 1.74 -1.87
C LEU A 174 -10.78 0.35 -2.50
N LEU A 175 -11.62 -0.05 -3.44
CA LEU A 175 -11.49 -1.34 -4.11
C LEU A 175 -10.12 -1.49 -4.75
N HIS A 176 -9.52 -2.66 -4.65
CA HIS A 176 -8.17 -3.00 -5.15
C HIS A 176 -7.03 -2.13 -4.58
N HIS A 177 -7.25 -1.50 -3.42
CA HIS A 177 -6.27 -0.60 -2.82
C HIS A 177 -6.13 -0.85 -1.31
N GLY A 178 -7.16 -0.57 -0.52
CA GLY A 178 -7.08 -0.67 0.93
C GLY A 178 -8.24 -0.03 1.66
N ILE A 179 -8.03 0.24 2.95
CA ILE A 179 -9.06 0.73 3.86
C ILE A 179 -8.58 1.94 4.66
N PHE A 180 -9.48 2.90 4.88
CA PHE A 180 -9.31 4.05 5.78
C PHE A 180 -10.22 3.92 6.98
N THR A 181 -9.71 4.24 8.17
CA THR A 181 -10.50 4.46 9.38
C THR A 181 -10.14 5.78 10.03
N PHE A 182 -11.03 6.31 10.84
CA PHE A 182 -10.86 7.65 11.40
C PHE A 182 -11.67 7.86 12.68
N ALA A 183 -11.16 8.71 13.56
CA ALA A 183 -11.82 9.18 14.78
C ALA A 183 -11.13 10.43 15.36
N ASP A 184 -11.75 11.05 16.37
CA ASP A 184 -11.09 12.11 17.16
C ASP A 184 -10.17 11.55 18.25
N SER A 185 -10.10 10.24 18.40
CA SER A 185 -9.18 9.52 19.26
C SER A 185 -8.32 8.56 18.44
N ALA A 186 -7.00 8.59 18.63
CA ALA A 186 -6.06 7.68 17.98
C ALA A 186 -6.38 6.20 18.28
N LYS A 187 -6.77 5.91 19.53
CA LYS A 187 -7.17 4.57 19.95
C LYS A 187 -8.40 4.10 19.19
N VAL A 188 -9.44 4.92 19.11
CA VAL A 188 -10.70 4.56 18.44
C VAL A 188 -10.49 4.39 16.93
N SER A 189 -9.66 5.23 16.29
CA SER A 189 -9.32 5.07 14.87
C SER A 189 -8.62 3.73 14.61
N TYR A 190 -7.63 3.40 15.44
CA TYR A 190 -6.92 2.12 15.40
C TYR A 190 -7.85 0.92 15.65
N GLU A 191 -8.68 0.97 16.70
CA GLU A 191 -9.62 -0.12 17.02
C GLU A 191 -10.62 -0.36 15.88
N LYS A 192 -11.13 0.69 15.23
CA LYS A 192 -11.98 0.55 14.04
C LYS A 192 -11.24 -0.17 12.90
N MET A 193 -9.95 0.08 12.70
CA MET A 193 -9.15 -0.62 11.70
C MET A 193 -9.13 -2.11 12.01
N ILE A 194 -8.77 -2.48 13.23
CA ILE A 194 -8.73 -3.89 13.66
C ILE A 194 -10.10 -4.54 13.52
N ASP A 195 -11.16 -3.90 13.98
CA ASP A 195 -12.53 -4.44 13.92
C ASP A 195 -12.96 -4.71 12.46
N LEU A 196 -12.75 -3.75 11.57
CA LEU A 196 -13.14 -3.90 10.16
C LEU A 196 -12.29 -4.97 9.44
N VAL A 197 -11.00 -5.03 9.71
CA VAL A 197 -10.14 -6.08 9.15
C VAL A 197 -10.54 -7.45 9.68
N THR A 198 -10.80 -7.58 10.98
CA THR A 198 -11.25 -8.84 11.57
C THR A 198 -12.58 -9.34 10.97
N ILE A 199 -13.50 -8.43 10.60
CA ILE A 199 -14.72 -8.81 9.87
C ILE A 199 -14.37 -9.43 8.51
N ALA A 200 -13.41 -8.85 7.78
CA ALA A 200 -12.96 -9.38 6.50
C ALA A 200 -12.25 -10.74 6.65
N GLU A 201 -11.38 -10.89 7.63
CA GLU A 201 -10.69 -12.15 7.97
C GLU A 201 -11.70 -13.26 8.27
N ASN A 202 -12.67 -13.00 9.14
CA ASN A 202 -13.74 -13.95 9.47
C ASN A 202 -14.60 -14.33 8.24
N PHE A 203 -14.80 -13.40 7.30
CA PHE A 203 -15.50 -13.71 6.05
C PHE A 203 -14.66 -14.64 5.19
N LEU A 204 -13.38 -14.39 5.03
CA LEU A 204 -12.47 -15.26 4.27
C LEU A 204 -12.41 -16.65 4.91
N GLU A 205 -12.21 -16.75 6.22
CA GLU A 205 -12.14 -18.04 6.92
C GLU A 205 -13.39 -18.90 6.69
N LYS A 206 -14.57 -18.29 6.65
CA LYS A 206 -15.83 -19.00 6.44
C LYS A 206 -16.11 -19.39 4.99
N ASN A 207 -15.51 -18.68 4.03
CA ASN A 207 -15.83 -18.82 2.61
C ASN A 207 -14.68 -19.38 1.77
N THR A 208 -13.50 -19.57 2.34
CA THR A 208 -12.40 -20.28 1.68
C THR A 208 -12.38 -21.74 2.14
N SER A 209 -12.06 -22.65 1.22
CA SER A 209 -11.79 -24.03 1.60
C SER A 209 -10.52 -24.06 2.46
N SER A 210 -10.52 -24.95 3.44
CA SER A 210 -9.33 -25.21 4.27
C SER A 210 -8.20 -25.94 3.52
N ASP A 211 -8.28 -26.06 2.21
CA ASP A 211 -7.18 -26.53 1.36
C ASP A 211 -6.05 -25.50 1.40
N THR A 212 -5.51 -25.38 2.57
CA THR A 212 -4.28 -24.66 2.85
C THR A 212 -3.18 -25.23 1.95
N ILE A 213 -2.39 -24.33 1.40
CA ILE A 213 -1.12 -24.68 0.77
C ILE A 213 -0.43 -25.71 1.66
N ALA A 214 -0.22 -26.91 1.12
CA ALA A 214 0.42 -27.98 1.87
C ALA A 214 1.79 -27.49 2.36
N LYS A 215 2.00 -27.53 3.67
CA LYS A 215 3.30 -27.20 4.25
C LYS A 215 4.27 -28.30 3.89
N LEU A 216 5.18 -28.01 2.96
CA LEU A 216 6.14 -28.98 2.44
C LEU A 216 7.53 -28.70 3.01
N GLU A 217 8.17 -29.73 3.55
CA GLU A 217 9.59 -29.67 3.84
C GLU A 217 10.37 -29.65 2.52
N SER A 218 11.27 -28.70 2.39
CA SER A 218 12.12 -28.54 1.22
C SER A 218 13.57 -28.61 1.63
N GLU A 219 14.24 -29.70 1.29
CA GLU A 219 15.67 -29.84 1.51
C GLU A 219 16.48 -28.92 0.59
N ILE A 220 17.53 -28.32 1.14
CA ILE A 220 18.54 -27.59 0.37
C ILE A 220 19.54 -28.59 -0.19
N THR A 221 19.34 -28.99 -1.42
CA THR A 221 20.26 -29.94 -2.13
C THR A 221 21.39 -29.20 -2.83
N GLU A 222 22.49 -29.91 -3.14
CA GLU A 222 23.59 -29.35 -3.97
C GLU A 222 23.07 -28.80 -5.30
N ASN A 223 22.09 -29.47 -5.92
CA ASN A 223 21.51 -29.03 -7.18
C ASN A 223 20.78 -27.68 -7.01
N LYS A 224 20.02 -27.48 -5.95
CA LYS A 224 19.39 -26.18 -5.65
C LYS A 224 20.43 -25.09 -5.45
N CYS A 225 21.50 -25.36 -4.70
CA CYS A 225 22.61 -24.43 -4.52
C CYS A 225 23.26 -24.05 -5.85
N LEU A 226 23.46 -25.01 -6.73
CA LEU A 226 24.03 -24.78 -8.06
C LEU A 226 23.08 -23.95 -8.95
N GLN A 227 21.76 -24.22 -8.91
CA GLN A 227 20.76 -23.43 -9.63
C GLN A 227 20.74 -21.98 -9.14
N MET A 228 20.75 -21.76 -7.83
CA MET A 228 20.84 -20.42 -7.23
C MET A 228 22.13 -19.69 -7.64
N ALA A 229 23.26 -20.39 -7.67
CA ALA A 229 24.52 -19.80 -8.11
C ALA A 229 24.49 -19.38 -9.59
N LYS A 230 23.89 -20.20 -10.46
CA LYS A 230 23.66 -19.87 -11.87
C LYS A 230 22.73 -18.67 -12.03
N LEU A 231 21.58 -18.67 -11.34
CA LEU A 231 20.64 -17.54 -11.34
C LEU A 231 21.34 -16.26 -10.89
N ARG A 232 22.06 -16.31 -9.76
CA ARG A 232 22.83 -15.17 -9.24
C ARG A 232 23.79 -14.60 -10.26
N ARG A 233 24.50 -15.48 -10.98
CA ARG A 233 25.45 -15.08 -12.02
C ARG A 233 24.73 -14.39 -13.18
N SER A 234 23.70 -15.03 -13.73
CA SER A 234 22.95 -14.48 -14.87
C SER A 234 22.30 -13.12 -14.53
N ALA A 235 21.72 -13.00 -13.33
CA ALA A 235 21.18 -11.75 -12.85
C ALA A 235 22.29 -10.70 -12.64
N GLY A 236 23.45 -11.08 -12.08
CA GLY A 236 24.60 -10.20 -11.92
C GLY A 236 25.16 -9.69 -13.23
N ASP A 237 25.19 -10.52 -14.27
CA ASP A 237 25.59 -10.12 -15.62
C ASP A 237 24.60 -9.11 -16.22
N LEU A 238 23.30 -9.27 -15.97
CA LEU A 238 22.25 -8.34 -16.41
C LEU A 238 22.32 -6.98 -15.69
N PHE A 239 22.55 -6.99 -14.37
CA PHE A 239 22.69 -5.77 -13.55
C PHE A 239 24.06 -5.09 -13.63
N GLY A 240 25.04 -5.73 -14.28
CA GLY A 240 26.41 -5.22 -14.35
C GLY A 240 27.15 -5.27 -13.02
N GLY A 241 26.77 -6.14 -12.06
CA GLY A 241 27.40 -6.23 -10.75
C GLY A 241 27.05 -7.47 -9.94
N ALA A 242 27.75 -7.66 -8.83
CA ALA A 242 27.52 -8.81 -7.96
C ALA A 242 26.21 -8.64 -7.17
N LEU A 243 25.38 -9.67 -7.14
CA LEU A 243 24.13 -9.72 -6.41
C LEU A 243 24.16 -10.72 -5.27
N LEU A 244 23.32 -10.48 -4.27
CA LEU A 244 22.98 -11.45 -3.22
C LEU A 244 21.67 -12.15 -3.59
N VAL A 245 21.65 -13.49 -3.47
CA VAL A 245 20.45 -14.30 -3.64
C VAL A 245 20.12 -14.94 -2.30
N ARG A 246 18.88 -14.82 -1.88
CA ARG A 246 18.32 -15.47 -0.69
C ARG A 246 17.27 -16.47 -1.12
N LEU A 247 17.37 -17.71 -0.61
CA LEU A 247 16.31 -18.71 -0.73
C LEU A 247 15.40 -18.62 0.50
N ASP A 248 14.11 -18.48 0.25
CA ASP A 248 13.09 -18.77 1.25
C ASP A 248 12.62 -20.23 1.03
N ASN A 249 12.95 -21.09 1.99
CA ASN A 249 12.53 -22.48 2.00
C ASN A 249 11.62 -22.80 3.20
N SER A 250 10.89 -21.77 3.71
CA SER A 250 9.81 -22.00 4.67
C SER A 250 8.81 -23.02 4.12
N LEU A 251 8.11 -23.67 5.03
CA LEU A 251 7.11 -24.70 4.65
C LEU A 251 6.04 -24.13 3.71
N GLU A 252 5.64 -22.88 3.96
CA GLU A 252 4.65 -22.15 3.18
C GLU A 252 5.19 -21.84 1.76
N SER A 253 6.38 -21.28 1.65
CA SER A 253 6.99 -20.92 0.37
C SER A 253 7.26 -22.16 -0.48
N ALA A 254 7.75 -23.24 0.14
CA ALA A 254 7.93 -24.53 -0.52
C ALA A 254 6.59 -25.12 -0.96
N GLY A 255 5.56 -25.06 -0.13
CA GLY A 255 4.22 -25.50 -0.46
C GLY A 255 3.62 -24.75 -1.64
N PHE A 256 3.70 -23.40 -1.61
CA PHE A 256 3.22 -22.55 -2.71
C PHE A 256 3.92 -22.87 -4.05
N SER A 257 5.24 -22.96 -4.03
CA SER A 257 6.01 -23.21 -5.26
C SER A 257 5.77 -24.60 -5.89
N ASN A 258 5.18 -25.53 -5.13
CA ASN A 258 4.79 -26.88 -5.59
C ASN A 258 3.30 -27.01 -5.95
N LEU A 259 2.53 -25.94 -5.93
CA LEU A 259 1.16 -25.98 -6.44
C LEU A 259 1.15 -26.23 -7.95
N ASP A 260 0.22 -27.06 -8.43
CA ASP A 260 0.05 -27.37 -9.86
C ASP A 260 -0.17 -26.10 -10.71
N ASN A 261 -0.83 -25.11 -10.14
CA ASN A 261 -1.14 -23.82 -10.75
C ASN A 261 -0.26 -22.68 -10.27
N ALA A 262 0.89 -22.94 -9.61
CA ALA A 262 1.79 -21.90 -9.12
C ALA A 262 2.20 -20.90 -10.21
N LYS A 263 2.41 -21.38 -11.45
CA LYS A 263 2.75 -20.55 -12.60
C LYS A 263 1.68 -19.50 -12.91
N ASP A 264 0.42 -19.89 -12.89
CA ASP A 264 -0.70 -18.99 -13.16
C ASP A 264 -0.88 -17.96 -12.03
N LEU A 265 -0.66 -18.39 -10.78
CA LEU A 265 -0.74 -17.51 -9.62
C LEU A 265 0.36 -16.46 -9.62
N VAL A 266 1.60 -16.84 -9.94
CA VAL A 266 2.76 -15.93 -9.93
C VAL A 266 2.62 -14.80 -10.97
N VAL A 267 1.95 -15.05 -12.09
CA VAL A 267 1.75 -14.05 -13.15
C VAL A 267 0.48 -13.21 -12.95
N SER A 268 -0.35 -13.52 -11.94
CA SER A 268 -1.58 -12.75 -11.66
C SER A 268 -1.32 -11.34 -11.11
N GLY A 269 -0.08 -11.04 -10.75
CA GLY A 269 0.30 -9.78 -10.14
C GLY A 269 0.26 -9.80 -8.60
N PRO A 270 0.80 -8.75 -7.97
CA PRO A 270 0.84 -8.65 -6.52
C PRO A 270 -0.54 -8.36 -5.93
N LEU A 271 -0.75 -8.86 -4.70
CA LEU A 271 -2.02 -8.69 -3.98
C LEU A 271 -2.26 -7.23 -3.57
N THR A 272 -1.25 -6.56 -3.05
CA THR A 272 -1.37 -5.25 -2.40
C THR A 272 -0.57 -4.17 -3.13
N PRO A 273 -0.93 -2.89 -2.97
CA PRO A 273 -0.12 -1.77 -3.44
C PRO A 273 1.32 -1.78 -2.89
N ASP A 274 1.54 -2.30 -1.69
CA ASP A 274 2.87 -2.39 -1.08
C ASP A 274 3.82 -3.23 -1.92
N HIS A 275 3.35 -4.36 -2.44
CA HIS A 275 4.12 -5.19 -3.36
C HIS A 275 4.33 -4.47 -4.71
N THR A 276 3.30 -3.81 -5.24
CA THR A 276 3.40 -3.08 -6.52
C THR A 276 4.50 -2.01 -6.49
N ILE A 277 4.71 -1.36 -5.35
CA ILE A 277 5.74 -0.32 -5.19
C ILE A 277 7.15 -0.94 -5.18
N HIS A 278 7.32 -2.14 -4.62
CA HIS A 278 8.63 -2.73 -4.33
C HIS A 278 9.01 -3.90 -5.24
N THR A 279 8.06 -4.49 -5.95
CA THR A 279 8.27 -5.63 -6.84
C THR A 279 7.86 -5.30 -8.27
N LYS A 280 8.09 -6.23 -9.18
CA LYS A 280 7.59 -6.11 -10.55
C LYS A 280 6.11 -6.46 -10.63
N ALA A 281 5.47 -6.13 -11.75
CA ALA A 281 4.04 -6.40 -11.99
C ALA A 281 3.68 -7.90 -11.92
N PHE A 282 4.65 -8.77 -12.11
CA PHE A 282 4.52 -10.23 -12.02
C PHE A 282 5.84 -10.85 -11.59
N GLY A 283 5.78 -12.08 -11.05
CA GLY A 283 6.96 -12.81 -10.61
C GLY A 283 7.66 -13.55 -11.76
N ALA A 284 8.93 -13.88 -11.57
CA ALA A 284 9.70 -14.74 -12.45
C ALA A 284 9.62 -16.21 -11.99
N ILE A 285 9.54 -17.11 -12.95
CA ILE A 285 9.52 -18.55 -12.70
C ILE A 285 10.81 -19.13 -13.25
N PHE A 286 11.55 -19.83 -12.39
CA PHE A 286 12.81 -20.49 -12.74
C PHE A 286 12.63 -22.00 -12.64
N ASP A 287 13.06 -22.71 -13.69
CA ASP A 287 13.06 -24.15 -13.74
C ASP A 287 14.48 -24.68 -14.08
N GLN A 288 14.63 -25.49 -15.10
CA GLN A 288 15.89 -26.18 -15.45
C GLN A 288 16.93 -25.24 -16.10
N ASN A 289 16.50 -24.12 -16.68
CA ASN A 289 17.35 -23.16 -17.39
C ASN A 289 17.22 -21.73 -16.83
N PRO A 290 17.77 -21.45 -15.63
CA PRO A 290 17.61 -20.14 -15.00
C PRO A 290 18.05 -18.93 -15.85
N ALA A 291 19.02 -19.09 -16.73
CA ALA A 291 19.48 -18.00 -17.60
C ALA A 291 18.43 -17.67 -18.69
N GLY A 292 17.90 -18.68 -19.37
CA GLY A 292 16.85 -18.49 -20.37
C GLY A 292 15.54 -18.02 -19.75
N ASP A 293 15.22 -18.51 -18.55
CA ASP A 293 14.02 -18.07 -17.80
C ASP A 293 14.12 -16.59 -17.42
N LEU A 294 15.32 -16.12 -17.01
CA LEU A 294 15.56 -14.71 -16.72
C LEU A 294 15.46 -13.84 -17.99
N GLU A 295 15.99 -14.30 -19.13
CA GLU A 295 15.83 -13.59 -20.41
C GLU A 295 14.37 -13.46 -20.81
N ASN A 296 13.57 -14.52 -20.65
CA ASN A 296 12.15 -14.50 -20.94
C ASN A 296 11.40 -13.52 -20.04
N PHE A 297 11.69 -13.53 -18.74
CA PHE A 297 11.13 -12.57 -17.78
C PHE A 297 11.48 -11.14 -18.16
N THR A 298 12.75 -10.87 -18.50
CA THR A 298 13.22 -9.53 -18.89
C THR A 298 12.46 -9.02 -20.13
N LYS A 299 12.28 -9.88 -21.14
CA LYS A 299 11.49 -9.52 -22.34
C LYS A 299 10.04 -9.23 -22.00
N ALA A 300 9.40 -10.10 -21.24
CA ALA A 300 8.01 -9.90 -20.83
C ALA A 300 7.81 -8.61 -20.01
N TYR A 301 8.76 -8.28 -19.14
CA TYR A 301 8.71 -7.03 -18.37
C TYR A 301 8.92 -5.79 -19.26
N GLN A 302 9.83 -5.84 -20.23
CA GLN A 302 10.02 -4.75 -21.19
C GLN A 302 8.78 -4.53 -22.06
N GLU A 303 8.15 -5.60 -22.53
CA GLU A 303 6.88 -5.53 -23.28
C GLU A 303 5.76 -4.94 -22.41
N TYR A 304 5.64 -5.38 -21.15
CA TYR A 304 4.70 -4.80 -20.20
C TYR A 304 4.92 -3.30 -20.03
N PHE A 305 6.18 -2.87 -19.83
CA PHE A 305 6.51 -1.46 -19.69
C PHE A 305 6.12 -0.67 -20.94
N GLN A 306 6.50 -1.14 -22.15
CA GLN A 306 6.20 -0.47 -23.42
C GLN A 306 4.70 -0.32 -23.67
N ASN A 307 3.89 -1.28 -23.24
CA ASN A 307 2.45 -1.27 -23.43
C ASN A 307 1.70 -0.34 -22.46
N HIS A 308 2.31 -0.01 -21.30
CA HIS A 308 1.63 0.73 -20.23
C HIS A 308 2.30 2.06 -19.86
N ALA A 309 3.55 2.29 -20.28
CA ALA A 309 4.28 3.51 -19.98
C ALA A 309 3.76 4.69 -20.81
N GLN A 310 3.84 5.88 -20.20
CA GLN A 310 3.66 7.16 -20.86
C GLN A 310 5.03 7.83 -21.05
N ASP A 311 5.11 8.88 -21.87
CA ASP A 311 6.37 9.55 -22.23
C ASP A 311 7.22 10.02 -21.05
N GLU A 312 6.58 10.33 -19.92
CA GLU A 312 7.25 10.76 -18.69
C GLU A 312 7.75 9.62 -17.79
N HIS A 313 7.39 8.37 -18.09
CA HIS A 313 7.79 7.21 -17.30
C HIS A 313 9.16 6.71 -17.72
N GLN A 314 9.96 6.30 -16.74
CA GLN A 314 11.26 5.68 -16.95
C GLN A 314 11.21 4.22 -16.47
N ILE A 315 11.77 3.33 -17.28
CA ILE A 315 11.97 1.95 -16.85
C ILE A 315 13.04 1.94 -15.75
N LEU A 316 12.73 1.28 -14.64
CA LEU A 316 13.74 1.05 -13.61
C LEU A 316 14.57 -0.15 -14.00
N ASP A 317 15.88 -0.04 -13.83
CA ASP A 317 16.80 -1.16 -14.01
C ASP A 317 16.37 -2.32 -13.09
N CYS A 318 16.31 -3.51 -13.67
CA CYS A 318 15.87 -4.69 -12.96
C CYS A 318 16.96 -5.28 -12.11
#